data_09c67259b13032506f09ec1b6bb13036
#
_entry.id   09c67259b13032506f09ec1b6bb13036
#
_cell.length_a   1.000
_cell.length_b   1.000
_cell.length_c   1.000
_cell.angle_alpha   90.00
_cell.angle_beta   90.00
_cell.angle_gamma   90.00
#
_symmetry.space_group_name_H-M   'P 1'
#
loop_
_entity.id
_entity.type
_entity.pdbx_description
1 polymer ?
#
loop_
_entity_poly.entity_id
_entity_poly.type
_entity_poly.pdbx_seq_one_letter_code
_entity_poly.pdbx_strand_id
1 'polypeptide(L)'
;MNPQRRNNRNTHRGRRCVAGFTLIEVMIVMTIIFILLGIAAVRYDKSVLRAHEAVLHQDLQALRQAIDNYTLDKEAAPQSLEDLQSAGYLHFVPTDPITHAKDWRLEFKDVVLSPEQSGTGVTDVHSNSDQVSPFEATPYSSW
;
A
#
# COMPACT_ATOMS: atom_id res chain seq x y z
N MET A 1 83.84 34.46 -11.29
CA MET A 1 83.36 34.55 -9.92
C MET A 1 81.88 34.90 -9.94
N ASN A 2 80.97 33.88 -9.77
CA ASN A 2 79.56 34.03 -10.03
C ASN A 2 78.80 33.61 -8.73
N PRO A 3 78.10 34.52 -8.08
CA PRO A 3 77.36 34.20 -6.87
C PRO A 3 75.94 33.59 -7.25
N GLN A 4 75.76 32.43 -6.78
CA GLN A 4 74.50 31.67 -6.83
C GLN A 4 73.27 32.42 -6.25
N ARG A 5 72.29 32.72 -7.11
CA ARG A 5 70.97 33.20 -6.69
C ARG A 5 70.20 32.02 -6.06
N ARG A 6 70.12 32.00 -4.74
CA ARG A 6 69.18 31.12 -4.03
C ARG A 6 67.74 31.59 -4.23
N ASN A 7 67.00 30.85 -5.04
CA ASN A 7 65.58 31.07 -5.23
C ASN A 7 64.82 30.42 -4.07
N ASN A 8 64.40 31.22 -3.12
CA ASN A 8 63.62 30.79 -1.96
C ASN A 8 62.14 30.76 -2.37
N ARG A 9 61.69 29.58 -2.86
CA ARG A 9 60.27 29.37 -3.11
C ARG A 9 59.58 29.13 -1.78
N ASN A 10 59.03 30.19 -1.19
CA ASN A 10 58.09 30.11 -0.10
C ASN A 10 56.79 29.41 -0.58
N THR A 11 56.68 28.11 -0.33
CA THR A 11 55.45 27.40 -0.45
C THR A 11 54.53 27.80 0.70
N HIS A 12 53.66 28.79 0.44
CA HIS A 12 52.52 29.06 1.31
C HIS A 12 51.61 27.86 1.32
N ARG A 13 51.80 26.93 2.27
CA ARG A 13 50.80 25.95 2.66
C ARG A 13 49.61 26.71 3.22
N GLY A 14 48.60 26.95 2.38
CA GLY A 14 47.30 27.45 2.81
C GLY A 14 46.73 26.50 3.87
N ARG A 15 46.75 26.90 5.11
CA ARG A 15 46.01 26.24 6.19
C ARG A 15 44.53 26.36 5.81
N ARG A 16 43.93 25.28 5.31
CA ARG A 16 42.49 25.16 5.21
C ARG A 16 41.95 25.25 6.64
N CYS A 17 41.36 26.40 6.99
CA CYS A 17 40.59 26.50 8.21
C CYS A 17 39.44 25.52 8.11
N VAL A 18 39.51 24.41 8.83
CA VAL A 18 38.39 23.53 9.04
C VAL A 18 37.45 24.29 9.97
N ALA A 19 36.39 24.86 9.41
CA ALA A 19 35.35 25.48 10.21
C ALA A 19 34.67 24.34 11.03
N GLY A 20 34.93 24.32 12.32
CA GLY A 20 34.24 23.43 13.26
C GLY A 20 32.82 23.96 13.51
N PHE A 21 31.83 23.05 13.55
CA PHE A 21 30.48 23.43 13.94
C PHE A 21 30.41 23.87 15.40
N THR A 22 29.60 24.88 15.66
CA THR A 22 29.34 25.32 17.03
C THR A 22 28.32 24.41 17.70
N LEU A 23 28.42 24.25 19.03
CA LEU A 23 27.48 23.43 19.79
C LEU A 23 26.04 23.94 19.64
N ILE A 24 25.84 25.26 19.57
CA ILE A 24 24.54 25.88 19.36
C ILE A 24 23.97 25.55 17.97
N GLU A 25 24.80 25.48 16.95
CA GLU A 25 24.37 25.13 15.58
C GLU A 25 23.83 23.70 15.51
N VAL A 26 24.53 22.75 16.16
CA VAL A 26 24.04 21.34 16.26
C VAL A 26 22.73 21.28 17.03
N MET A 27 22.58 22.04 18.12
CA MET A 27 21.31 22.06 18.88
C MET A 27 20.15 22.60 18.04
N ILE A 28 20.34 23.64 17.26
CA ILE A 28 19.32 24.22 16.38
C ILE A 28 18.97 23.22 15.29
N VAL A 29 19.93 22.57 14.62
CA VAL A 29 19.71 21.59 13.59
C VAL A 29 18.92 20.39 14.12
N MET A 30 19.30 19.86 15.28
CA MET A 30 18.57 18.74 15.90
C MET A 30 17.14 19.13 16.25
N THR A 31 16.91 20.33 16.75
CA THR A 31 15.56 20.83 17.06
C THR A 31 14.68 20.88 15.81
N ILE A 32 15.21 21.38 14.71
CA ILE A 32 14.48 21.44 13.42
C ILE A 32 14.16 20.03 12.93
N ILE A 33 15.13 19.10 13.00
CA ILE A 33 14.93 17.71 12.58
C ILE A 33 13.81 17.06 13.41
N PHE A 34 13.79 17.22 14.73
CA PHE A 34 12.72 16.64 15.57
C PHE A 34 11.34 17.21 15.25
N ILE A 35 11.25 18.51 14.98
CA ILE A 35 9.99 19.13 14.55
C ILE A 35 9.50 18.53 13.22
N LEU A 36 10.38 18.41 12.23
CA LEU A 36 10.04 17.86 10.92
C LEU A 36 9.64 16.39 11.01
N LEU A 37 10.35 15.58 11.80
CA LEU A 37 10.03 14.18 12.04
C LEU A 37 8.66 14.02 12.69
N GLY A 38 8.31 14.87 13.66
CA GLY A 38 7.00 14.85 14.32
C GLY A 38 5.85 15.10 13.35
N ILE A 39 6.00 16.03 12.41
CA ILE A 39 4.99 16.32 11.39
C ILE A 39 4.92 15.17 10.36
N ALA A 40 6.05 14.60 9.98
CA ALA A 40 6.13 13.53 8.98
C ALA A 40 5.44 12.23 9.47
N ALA A 41 5.62 11.87 10.75
CA ALA A 41 5.06 10.66 11.34
C ALA A 41 3.53 10.61 11.23
N VAL A 42 2.83 11.67 11.61
CA VAL A 42 1.36 11.74 11.57
C VAL A 42 0.80 11.61 10.14
N ARG A 43 1.51 12.12 9.15
CA ARG A 43 1.08 12.02 7.75
C ARG A 43 1.33 10.65 7.14
N TYR A 44 2.34 9.95 7.63
CA TYR A 44 2.71 8.62 7.16
C TYR A 44 1.60 7.60 7.39
N ASP A 45 1.05 7.52 8.61
CA ASP A 45 -0.01 6.56 8.95
C ASP A 45 -1.26 6.71 8.08
N LYS A 46 -1.67 7.95 7.82
CA LYS A 46 -2.80 8.24 6.93
C LYS A 46 -2.54 7.82 5.49
N SER A 47 -1.30 7.98 5.01
CA SER A 47 -0.93 7.59 3.65
C SER A 47 -0.89 6.07 3.48
N VAL A 48 -0.41 5.34 4.49
CA VAL A 48 -0.40 3.88 4.49
C VAL A 48 -1.83 3.33 4.51
N LEU A 49 -2.69 3.87 5.39
CA LEU A 49 -4.09 3.43 5.43
C LEU A 49 -4.81 3.68 4.10
N ARG A 50 -4.61 4.84 3.48
CA ARG A 50 -5.19 5.13 2.16
C ARG A 50 -4.69 4.18 1.06
N ALA A 51 -3.42 3.74 1.14
CA ALA A 51 -2.89 2.73 0.25
C ALA A 51 -3.56 1.37 0.46
N HIS A 52 -3.81 0.96 1.71
CA HIS A 52 -4.54 -0.29 2.01
C HIS A 52 -5.99 -0.23 1.49
N GLU A 53 -6.69 0.89 1.65
CA GLU A 53 -8.03 1.07 1.11
C GLU A 53 -8.05 0.97 -0.43
N ALA A 54 -7.08 1.57 -1.10
CA ALA A 54 -6.97 1.47 -2.56
C ALA A 54 -6.70 0.02 -3.02
N VAL A 55 -5.88 -0.73 -2.29
CA VAL A 55 -5.66 -2.16 -2.56
C VAL A 55 -6.93 -2.95 -2.32
N LEU A 56 -7.66 -2.69 -1.21
CA LEU A 56 -8.93 -3.36 -0.92
C LEU A 56 -9.94 -3.17 -2.06
N HIS A 57 -10.12 -1.95 -2.55
CA HIS A 57 -11.00 -1.68 -3.72
C HIS A 57 -10.57 -2.47 -4.96
N GLN A 58 -9.28 -2.53 -5.24
CA GLN A 58 -8.75 -3.28 -6.37
C GLN A 58 -9.00 -4.78 -6.23
N ASP A 59 -8.77 -5.33 -5.04
CA ASP A 59 -9.00 -6.75 -4.75
C ASP A 59 -10.48 -7.12 -4.85
N LEU A 60 -11.38 -6.29 -4.29
CA LEU A 60 -12.83 -6.48 -4.41
C LEU A 60 -13.28 -6.45 -5.88
N GLN A 61 -12.79 -5.49 -6.67
CA GLN A 61 -13.12 -5.43 -8.09
C GLN A 61 -12.61 -6.67 -8.85
N ALA A 62 -11.40 -7.14 -8.56
CA ALA A 62 -10.84 -8.32 -9.19
C ALA A 62 -11.63 -9.59 -8.84
N LEU A 63 -12.04 -9.74 -7.56
CA LEU A 63 -12.85 -10.85 -7.09
C LEU A 63 -14.24 -10.84 -7.75
N ARG A 64 -14.93 -9.69 -7.77
CA ARG A 64 -16.24 -9.53 -8.42
C ARG A 64 -16.17 -9.84 -9.91
N GLN A 65 -15.16 -9.32 -10.60
CA GLN A 65 -14.96 -9.61 -12.02
C GLN A 65 -14.68 -11.10 -12.28
N ALA A 66 -13.95 -11.78 -11.40
CA ALA A 66 -13.72 -13.22 -11.50
C ALA A 66 -15.02 -14.02 -11.28
N ILE A 67 -15.87 -13.62 -10.32
CA ILE A 67 -17.20 -14.19 -10.07
C ILE A 67 -18.09 -14.05 -11.31
N ASP A 68 -18.15 -12.83 -11.88
CA ASP A 68 -18.95 -12.54 -13.06
C ASP A 68 -18.50 -13.38 -14.27
N ASN A 69 -17.21 -13.43 -14.54
CA ASN A 69 -16.65 -14.21 -15.65
C ASN A 69 -16.93 -15.71 -15.48
N TYR A 70 -16.74 -16.25 -14.26
CA TYR A 70 -17.03 -17.63 -13.96
C TYR A 70 -18.52 -17.94 -14.20
N THR A 71 -19.39 -17.07 -13.70
CA THR A 71 -20.84 -17.22 -13.81
C THR A 71 -21.31 -17.19 -15.26
N LEU A 72 -20.74 -16.29 -16.08
CA LEU A 72 -21.06 -16.21 -17.51
C LEU A 72 -20.58 -17.44 -18.29
N ASP A 73 -19.38 -17.93 -18.01
CA ASP A 73 -18.77 -19.03 -18.77
C ASP A 73 -19.31 -20.41 -18.34
N LYS A 74 -19.63 -20.57 -17.06
CA LYS A 74 -20.10 -21.84 -16.49
C LYS A 74 -21.63 -21.96 -16.42
N GLU A 75 -22.34 -20.86 -16.69
CA GLU A 75 -23.80 -20.76 -16.49
C GLU A 75 -24.22 -21.22 -15.08
N ALA A 76 -23.35 -21.02 -14.10
CA ALA A 76 -23.53 -21.36 -12.68
C ALA A 76 -22.67 -20.48 -11.80
N ALA A 77 -23.20 -19.99 -10.68
CA ALA A 77 -22.42 -19.21 -9.72
C ALA A 77 -21.43 -20.11 -8.94
N PRO A 78 -20.23 -19.62 -8.62
CA PRO A 78 -19.26 -20.37 -7.84
C PRO A 78 -19.78 -20.61 -6.41
N GLN A 79 -19.33 -21.69 -5.76
CA GLN A 79 -19.71 -21.98 -4.37
C GLN A 79 -18.70 -21.43 -3.37
N SER A 80 -17.48 -21.14 -3.85
CA SER A 80 -16.38 -20.59 -3.03
C SER A 80 -15.41 -19.79 -3.90
N LEU A 81 -14.51 -19.01 -3.28
CA LEU A 81 -13.43 -18.31 -3.99
C LEU A 81 -12.36 -19.29 -4.52
N GLU A 82 -12.21 -20.44 -3.90
CA GLU A 82 -11.32 -21.51 -4.33
C GLU A 82 -11.76 -22.13 -5.66
N ASP A 83 -13.07 -22.13 -5.96
CA ASP A 83 -13.60 -22.57 -7.25
C ASP A 83 -13.10 -21.68 -8.39
N LEU A 84 -13.03 -20.36 -8.15
CA LEU A 84 -12.48 -19.40 -9.11
C LEU A 84 -11.00 -19.66 -9.39
N GLN A 85 -10.24 -20.01 -8.34
CA GLN A 85 -8.83 -20.33 -8.48
C GLN A 85 -8.62 -21.64 -9.23
N SER A 86 -9.38 -22.68 -8.89
CA SER A 86 -9.28 -24.01 -9.52
C SER A 86 -9.71 -23.99 -11.00
N ALA A 87 -10.67 -23.14 -11.34
CA ALA A 87 -11.13 -22.94 -12.71
C ALA A 87 -10.27 -21.95 -13.53
N GLY A 88 -9.26 -21.30 -12.91
CA GLY A 88 -8.30 -20.43 -13.59
C GLY A 88 -8.76 -18.98 -13.81
N TYR A 89 -9.88 -18.55 -13.21
CA TYR A 89 -10.34 -17.16 -13.26
C TYR A 89 -9.60 -16.27 -12.26
N LEU A 90 -8.98 -16.87 -11.25
CA LEU A 90 -8.18 -16.19 -10.25
C LEU A 90 -6.85 -16.94 -10.04
N HIS A 91 -5.72 -16.25 -10.02
CA HIS A 91 -4.44 -16.88 -9.74
C HIS A 91 -4.30 -17.33 -8.28
N PHE A 92 -4.80 -16.52 -7.38
CA PHE A 92 -4.84 -16.79 -5.93
C PHE A 92 -5.93 -15.94 -5.29
N VAL A 93 -6.48 -16.39 -4.18
CA VAL A 93 -7.37 -15.56 -3.35
C VAL A 93 -6.53 -14.53 -2.62
N PRO A 94 -6.77 -13.21 -2.85
CA PRO A 94 -6.00 -12.17 -2.21
C PRO A 94 -6.23 -12.15 -0.69
N THR A 95 -5.30 -11.56 0.03
CA THR A 95 -5.43 -11.31 1.47
C THR A 95 -6.01 -9.91 1.67
N ASP A 96 -7.08 -9.79 2.45
CA ASP A 96 -7.67 -8.50 2.79
C ASP A 96 -6.62 -7.62 3.50
N PRO A 97 -6.30 -6.43 2.97
CA PRO A 97 -5.29 -5.55 3.54
C PRO A 97 -5.70 -4.92 4.88
N ILE A 98 -6.98 -5.01 5.27
CA ILE A 98 -7.49 -4.47 6.53
C ILE A 98 -7.49 -5.53 7.65
N THR A 99 -7.98 -6.75 7.35
CA THR A 99 -8.00 -7.86 8.32
C THR A 99 -6.70 -8.65 8.36
N HIS A 100 -5.86 -8.51 7.31
CA HIS A 100 -4.64 -9.30 7.08
C HIS A 100 -4.90 -10.80 6.99
N ALA A 101 -6.11 -11.19 6.62
CA ALA A 101 -6.55 -12.57 6.47
C ALA A 101 -7.28 -12.79 5.13
N LYS A 102 -7.56 -14.05 4.79
CA LYS A 102 -8.37 -14.40 3.61
C LYS A 102 -9.81 -14.70 4.03
N ASP A 103 -10.35 -13.87 4.88
CA ASP A 103 -11.64 -14.03 5.53
C ASP A 103 -12.74 -13.17 4.87
N TRP A 104 -12.81 -13.24 3.55
CA TRP A 104 -13.80 -12.51 2.76
C TRP A 104 -15.22 -12.90 3.14
N ARG A 105 -16.12 -11.91 3.27
CA ARG A 105 -17.56 -12.12 3.48
C ARG A 105 -18.22 -12.34 2.14
N LEU A 106 -18.73 -13.56 1.92
CA LEU A 106 -19.40 -13.95 0.68
C LEU A 106 -20.89 -13.73 0.78
N GLU A 107 -21.47 -13.12 -0.25
CA GLU A 107 -22.91 -12.97 -0.39
C GLU A 107 -23.44 -14.05 -1.36
N PHE A 108 -24.39 -14.85 -0.87
CA PHE A 108 -25.03 -15.90 -1.65
C PHE A 108 -26.41 -15.47 -2.10
N LYS A 109 -26.68 -15.57 -3.38
CA LYS A 109 -28.00 -15.30 -3.96
C LYS A 109 -28.36 -16.38 -4.98
N ASP A 110 -29.66 -16.49 -5.25
CA ASP A 110 -30.14 -17.32 -6.35
C ASP A 110 -29.86 -16.60 -7.68
N VAL A 111 -29.09 -17.24 -8.53
CA VAL A 111 -28.77 -16.76 -9.87
C VAL A 111 -29.64 -17.48 -10.86
N VAL A 112 -30.51 -16.75 -11.55
CA VAL A 112 -31.36 -17.28 -12.62
C VAL A 112 -30.69 -16.91 -13.94
N LEU A 113 -29.94 -17.85 -14.51
CA LEU A 113 -29.24 -17.67 -15.79
C LEU A 113 -30.10 -18.15 -16.97
N SER A 114 -31.01 -19.08 -16.70
CA SER A 114 -31.98 -19.64 -17.68
C SER A 114 -33.25 -20.04 -16.93
N PRO A 115 -34.41 -20.07 -17.62
CA PRO A 115 -35.68 -20.47 -17.00
C PRO A 115 -35.67 -21.87 -16.37
N GLU A 116 -34.72 -22.70 -16.75
CA GLU A 116 -34.58 -24.10 -16.28
C GLU A 116 -33.37 -24.31 -15.36
N GLN A 117 -32.52 -23.26 -15.16
CA GLN A 117 -31.30 -23.32 -14.36
C GLN A 117 -31.28 -22.17 -13.34
N SER A 118 -31.72 -22.45 -12.14
CA SER A 118 -31.53 -21.62 -10.96
C SER A 118 -30.62 -22.35 -9.97
N GLY A 119 -29.57 -21.67 -9.52
CA GLY A 119 -28.66 -22.22 -8.52
C GLY A 119 -28.26 -21.13 -7.55
N THR A 120 -28.11 -21.48 -6.27
CA THR A 120 -27.55 -20.60 -5.27
C THR A 120 -26.03 -20.62 -5.33
N GLY A 121 -25.41 -19.48 -5.34
CA GLY A 121 -23.95 -19.37 -5.32
C GLY A 121 -23.47 -17.97 -4.90
N VAL A 122 -22.16 -17.78 -4.88
CA VAL A 122 -21.53 -16.51 -4.53
C VAL A 122 -21.79 -15.52 -5.65
N THR A 123 -22.41 -14.40 -5.31
CA THR A 123 -22.73 -13.32 -6.24
C THR A 123 -21.97 -12.03 -5.93
N ASP A 124 -21.55 -11.83 -4.68
CA ASP A 124 -20.79 -10.66 -4.28
C ASP A 124 -19.83 -11.00 -3.15
N VAL A 125 -18.85 -10.13 -2.93
CA VAL A 125 -17.82 -10.29 -1.91
C VAL A 125 -17.54 -8.94 -1.26
N HIS A 126 -17.37 -8.97 0.06
CA HIS A 126 -17.07 -7.81 0.91
C HIS A 126 -15.92 -8.10 1.85
N SER A 127 -15.29 -7.04 2.39
CA SER A 127 -14.35 -7.21 3.49
C SER A 127 -15.08 -7.71 4.75
N ASN A 128 -14.40 -8.53 5.55
CA ASN A 128 -14.92 -8.98 6.85
C ASN A 128 -14.66 -7.99 7.99
N SER A 129 -14.14 -6.80 7.69
CA SER A 129 -13.88 -5.75 8.66
C SER A 129 -15.07 -4.83 8.84
N ASP A 130 -15.58 -4.70 10.07
CA ASP A 130 -16.63 -3.72 10.42
C ASP A 130 -16.04 -2.34 10.81
N GLN A 131 -14.72 -2.14 10.65
CA GLN A 131 -14.10 -0.83 10.86
C GLN A 131 -14.61 0.17 9.83
N VAL A 132 -14.69 1.45 10.25
CA VAL A 132 -15.15 2.54 9.40
C VAL A 132 -13.96 3.25 8.78
N SER A 133 -14.00 3.43 7.46
CA SER A 133 -13.00 4.23 6.75
C SER A 133 -13.01 5.68 7.26
N PRO A 134 -11.87 6.24 7.66
CA PRO A 134 -11.78 7.65 8.04
C PRO A 134 -11.86 8.61 6.85
N PHE A 135 -11.84 8.09 5.60
CA PHE A 135 -11.89 8.90 4.38
C PHE A 135 -13.28 8.87 3.74
N GLU A 136 -13.94 7.71 3.73
CA GLU A 136 -15.26 7.53 3.11
C GLU A 136 -16.40 7.48 4.14
N ALA A 137 -16.07 7.38 5.42
CA ALA A 137 -17.04 7.30 6.53
C ALA A 137 -18.04 6.14 6.41
N THR A 138 -17.68 5.08 5.65
CA THR A 138 -18.44 3.84 5.48
C THR A 138 -17.69 2.66 6.08
N PRO A 139 -18.37 1.63 6.62
CA PRO A 139 -17.70 0.42 7.08
C PRO A 139 -17.15 -0.38 5.90
N TYR A 140 -15.97 -0.98 6.05
CA TYR A 140 -15.37 -1.81 4.99
C TYR A 140 -16.22 -3.01 4.62
N SER A 141 -17.03 -3.50 5.55
CA SER A 141 -17.99 -4.59 5.31
C SER A 141 -19.15 -4.21 4.35
N SER A 142 -19.27 -2.95 3.99
CA SER A 142 -20.25 -2.46 3.00
C SER A 142 -19.65 -2.16 1.62
N TRP A 143 -18.35 -2.37 1.46
CA TRP A 143 -17.63 -2.10 0.22
C TRP A 143 -17.73 -3.22 -0.80
#